data_49af70a4f495129644a386b0120bf96a
#
_entry.id   49af70a4f495129644a386b0120bf96a
#
_cell.length_a   1.000
_cell.length_b   1.000
_cell.length_c   1.000
_cell.angle_alpha   90.00
_cell.angle_beta   90.00
_cell.angle_gamma   90.00
#
_symmetry.space_group_name_H-M   'P 1'
#
loop_
_entity.id
_entity.type
_entity.pdbx_description
1 polymer ?
#
loop_
_entity_poly.entity_id
_entity_poly.type
_entity_poly.pdbx_seq_one_letter_code
_entity_poly.pdbx_strand_id
1 'polypeptide(L)'
;MAREKFGPYTTVLVAIVNNLRDFTIARDEHWYRIPARRAPTRAVNAPILAFYQTRVFGQQAWAINYWAEAQEWEIVKRIELLPQEASHPRAQDDYYRIELGELKRLPHSIVSKKWRRITFIITTWERLMRAREAQELLHGDIWEERLYRALRKMGVVAEGRVNWEASGAEVWD
;
A
#
# COMPACT_ATOMS: atom_id res chain seq x y z
N MET A 1 -15.81 8.28 -21.49
CA MET A 1 -15.38 8.09 -20.08
C MET A 1 -14.92 6.65 -19.89
N ALA A 2 -13.68 6.47 -19.49
CA ALA A 2 -13.23 5.15 -19.08
C ALA A 2 -14.02 4.73 -17.84
N ARG A 3 -14.71 3.59 -17.91
CA ARG A 3 -15.29 2.97 -16.73
C ARG A 3 -14.18 2.72 -15.74
N GLU A 4 -14.33 3.14 -14.50
CA GLU A 4 -13.38 2.79 -13.45
C GLU A 4 -13.29 1.26 -13.37
N LYS A 5 -12.09 0.75 -13.54
CA LYS A 5 -11.82 -0.69 -13.52
C LYS A 5 -12.04 -1.29 -12.14
N PHE A 6 -11.88 -0.48 -11.10
CA PHE A 6 -11.93 -0.90 -9.71
C PHE A 6 -13.15 -0.32 -9.00
N GLY A 7 -13.76 -1.12 -8.14
CA GLY A 7 -14.82 -0.65 -7.25
C GLY A 7 -14.28 0.25 -6.14
N PRO A 8 -15.17 1.06 -5.50
CA PRO A 8 -14.74 2.02 -4.46
C PRO A 8 -14.08 1.35 -3.25
N TYR A 9 -14.43 0.12 -2.94
CA TYR A 9 -13.90 -0.65 -1.80
C TYR A 9 -12.79 -1.62 -2.17
N THR A 10 -12.28 -1.57 -3.38
CA THR A 10 -11.14 -2.39 -3.78
C THR A 10 -9.95 -2.08 -2.89
N THR A 11 -9.33 -3.12 -2.34
CA THR A 11 -8.20 -2.99 -1.43
C THR A 11 -6.98 -2.42 -2.14
N VAL A 12 -6.35 -1.44 -1.51
CA VAL A 12 -5.09 -0.85 -1.93
C VAL A 12 -4.07 -1.05 -0.82
N LEU A 13 -2.91 -1.57 -1.17
CA LEU A 13 -1.75 -1.55 -0.29
C LEU A 13 -0.85 -0.39 -0.71
N VAL A 14 -0.63 0.53 0.21
CA VAL A 14 0.41 1.56 0.07
C VAL A 14 1.69 1.02 0.67
N ALA A 15 2.73 0.90 -0.15
CA ALA A 15 4.05 0.42 0.26
C ALA A 15 5.07 1.55 0.22
N ILE A 16 5.98 1.54 1.17
CA ILE A 16 7.09 2.47 1.19
C ILE A 16 8.08 2.13 0.06
N VAL A 17 8.57 3.16 -0.61
CA VAL A 17 9.71 3.06 -1.51
C VAL A 17 10.77 4.08 -1.09
N ASN A 18 11.90 3.59 -0.63
CA ASN A 18 12.94 4.40 -0.02
C ASN A 18 14.26 4.44 -0.80
N ASN A 19 14.25 3.92 -2.01
CA ASN A 19 15.40 4.00 -2.91
C ASN A 19 14.96 4.10 -4.36
N LEU A 20 15.79 4.74 -5.17
CA LEU A 20 15.49 4.98 -6.58
C LEU A 20 15.50 3.69 -7.40
N ARG A 21 16.32 2.72 -7.02
CA ARG A 21 16.40 1.42 -7.71
C ARG A 21 15.06 0.70 -7.73
N ASP A 22 14.44 0.56 -6.56
CA ASP A 22 13.18 -0.17 -6.43
C ASP A 22 12.03 0.52 -7.18
N PHE A 23 12.03 1.86 -7.17
CA PHE A 23 11.08 2.64 -7.96
C PHE A 23 11.30 2.45 -9.47
N THR A 24 12.55 2.46 -9.91
CA THR A 24 12.91 2.21 -11.32
C THR A 24 12.49 0.82 -11.77
N ILE A 25 12.67 -0.19 -10.92
CA ILE A 25 12.21 -1.57 -11.17
C ILE A 25 10.69 -1.58 -11.35
N ALA A 26 9.95 -0.94 -10.46
CA ALA A 26 8.49 -0.87 -10.55
C ALA A 26 8.04 -0.19 -11.85
N ARG A 27 8.67 0.91 -12.20
CA ARG A 27 8.35 1.71 -13.39
C ARG A 27 8.72 1.00 -14.70
N ASP A 28 9.93 0.45 -14.78
CA ASP A 28 10.51 -0.02 -16.05
C ASP A 28 10.44 -1.54 -16.22
N GLU A 29 10.54 -2.29 -15.13
CA GLU A 29 10.51 -3.76 -15.14
C GLU A 29 9.18 -4.34 -14.67
N HIS A 30 8.27 -3.49 -14.15
CA HIS A 30 6.90 -3.85 -13.77
C HIS A 30 6.82 -4.92 -12.67
N TRP A 31 7.66 -4.83 -11.66
CA TRP A 31 7.53 -5.65 -10.45
C TRP A 31 8.04 -4.91 -9.21
N TYR A 32 7.58 -5.35 -8.06
CA TYR A 32 7.99 -4.83 -6.75
C TYR A 32 8.21 -5.97 -5.78
N ARG A 33 8.99 -5.72 -4.74
CA ARG A 33 9.24 -6.72 -3.71
C ARG A 33 8.93 -6.19 -2.32
N ILE A 34 8.37 -7.08 -1.49
CA ILE A 34 8.10 -6.79 -0.10
C ILE A 34 8.59 -7.99 0.72
N PRO A 35 9.39 -7.79 1.79
CA PRO A 35 9.74 -8.90 2.68
C PRO A 35 8.49 -9.60 3.19
N ALA A 36 8.40 -10.91 3.04
CA ALA A 36 7.19 -11.65 3.37
C ALA A 36 6.79 -11.49 4.84
N ARG A 37 7.77 -11.43 5.74
CA ARG A 37 7.54 -11.22 7.18
C ARG A 37 6.98 -9.84 7.53
N ARG A 38 7.14 -8.85 6.66
CA ARG A 38 6.68 -7.47 6.87
C ARG A 38 5.37 -7.15 6.16
N ALA A 39 5.01 -7.94 5.17
CA ALA A 39 3.78 -7.72 4.42
C ALA A 39 2.55 -7.86 5.34
N PRO A 40 1.66 -6.86 5.35
CA PRO A 40 0.42 -6.97 6.12
C PRO A 40 -0.42 -8.15 5.62
N THR A 41 -0.74 -9.09 6.49
CA THR A 41 -1.47 -10.32 6.12
C THR A 41 -2.77 -10.04 5.39
N ARG A 42 -3.49 -9.00 5.81
CA ARG A 42 -4.78 -8.60 5.21
C ARG A 42 -4.65 -7.99 3.81
N ALA A 43 -3.47 -7.57 3.43
CA ALA A 43 -3.23 -6.90 2.16
C ALA A 43 -2.44 -7.76 1.17
N VAL A 44 -2.06 -8.97 1.55
CA VAL A 44 -1.49 -9.94 0.60
C VAL A 44 -2.53 -10.24 -0.47
N ASN A 45 -2.11 -10.22 -1.73
CA ASN A 45 -2.97 -10.30 -2.92
C ASN A 45 -3.85 -9.06 -3.16
N ALA A 46 -3.58 -7.93 -2.51
CA ALA A 46 -4.26 -6.68 -2.85
C ALA A 46 -4.12 -6.38 -4.35
N PRO A 47 -5.21 -6.03 -5.03
CA PRO A 47 -5.17 -5.83 -6.49
C PRO A 47 -4.54 -4.51 -6.93
N ILE A 48 -4.24 -3.62 -6.00
CA ILE A 48 -3.64 -2.32 -6.27
C ILE A 48 -2.50 -2.07 -5.28
N LEU A 49 -1.37 -1.63 -5.82
CA LEU A 49 -0.23 -1.17 -5.06
C LEU A 49 0.00 0.32 -5.32
N ALA A 50 0.13 1.10 -4.27
CA ALA A 50 0.52 2.50 -4.35
C ALA A 50 1.85 2.71 -3.62
N PHE A 51 2.60 3.75 -3.97
CA PHE A 51 3.97 3.92 -3.52
C PHE A 51 4.14 5.20 -2.72
N TYR A 52 4.50 5.04 -1.44
CA TYR A 52 4.90 6.15 -0.60
C TYR A 52 6.38 6.44 -0.81
N GLN A 53 6.67 7.57 -1.42
CA GLN A 53 8.02 8.00 -1.77
C GLN A 53 8.66 8.76 -0.62
N THR A 54 9.86 8.36 -0.24
CA THR A 54 10.58 8.96 0.88
C THR A 54 11.57 10.03 0.42
N ARG A 55 12.43 10.46 1.32
CA ARG A 55 13.37 11.58 1.14
C ARG A 55 14.16 11.57 -0.17
N VAL A 56 14.56 10.40 -0.66
CA VAL A 56 15.41 10.27 -1.85
C VAL A 56 14.75 10.77 -3.14
N PHE A 57 13.45 10.99 -3.13
CA PHE A 57 12.67 11.45 -4.29
C PHE A 57 12.58 12.97 -4.43
N GLY A 58 13.29 13.73 -3.59
CA GLY A 58 13.38 15.18 -3.73
C GLY A 58 12.03 15.88 -3.64
N GLN A 59 11.60 16.51 -4.73
CA GLN A 59 10.32 17.24 -4.77
C GLN A 59 9.09 16.34 -4.65
N GLN A 60 9.21 15.07 -4.98
CA GLN A 60 8.15 14.07 -4.83
C GLN A 60 8.18 13.36 -3.48
N ALA A 61 9.10 13.73 -2.59
CA ALA A 61 9.28 13.09 -1.32
C ALA A 61 8.09 13.27 -0.38
N TRP A 62 7.95 12.31 0.53
CA TRP A 62 6.95 12.31 1.60
C TRP A 62 5.51 12.37 1.06
N ALA A 63 5.30 11.66 -0.03
CA ALA A 63 4.01 11.66 -0.72
C ALA A 63 3.78 10.35 -1.47
N ILE A 64 2.51 10.10 -1.76
CA ILE A 64 2.08 9.05 -2.67
C ILE A 64 1.69 9.73 -3.98
N ASN A 65 2.42 9.44 -5.06
CA ASN A 65 2.21 10.04 -6.37
C ASN A 65 1.83 9.03 -7.44
N TYR A 66 2.16 7.75 -7.22
CA TYR A 66 2.00 6.70 -8.24
C TYR A 66 1.35 5.46 -7.65
N TRP A 67 0.67 4.74 -8.53
CA TRP A 67 0.06 3.46 -8.23
C TRP A 67 0.18 2.53 -9.44
N ALA A 68 0.00 1.25 -9.23
CA ALA A 68 -0.07 0.25 -10.30
C ALA A 68 -1.05 -0.85 -9.91
N GLU A 69 -1.60 -1.51 -10.91
CA GLU A 69 -2.35 -2.74 -10.70
C GLU A 69 -1.38 -3.84 -10.28
N ALA A 70 -1.68 -4.54 -9.20
CA ALA A 70 -0.94 -5.70 -8.75
C ALA A 70 -1.58 -6.96 -9.37
N GLN A 71 -0.89 -7.56 -10.33
CA GLN A 71 -1.44 -8.65 -11.16
C GLN A 71 -1.24 -10.00 -10.51
N GLU A 72 -0.07 -10.24 -9.94
CA GLU A 72 0.29 -11.50 -9.33
C GLU A 72 1.22 -11.29 -8.15
N TRP A 73 1.00 -12.07 -7.09
CA TRP A 73 1.84 -12.12 -5.92
C TRP A 73 2.41 -13.53 -5.80
N GLU A 74 3.72 -13.66 -5.71
CA GLU A 74 4.39 -14.93 -5.47
C GLU A 74 5.46 -14.80 -4.39
N ILE A 75 5.71 -15.89 -3.67
CA ILE A 75 6.80 -15.95 -2.68
C ILE A 75 8.05 -16.49 -3.35
N VAL A 76 9.14 -15.73 -3.27
CA VAL A 76 10.44 -16.10 -3.81
C VAL A 76 11.55 -15.76 -2.82
N LYS A 77 12.69 -16.38 -2.96
CA LYS A 77 13.89 -15.99 -2.20
C LYS A 77 14.46 -14.70 -2.76
N ARG A 78 14.97 -13.83 -1.89
CA ARG A 78 15.59 -12.57 -2.32
C ARG A 78 16.70 -12.77 -3.36
N ILE A 79 17.49 -13.83 -3.21
CA ILE A 79 18.56 -14.16 -4.16
C ILE A 79 18.03 -14.40 -5.57
N GLU A 80 16.82 -14.90 -5.72
CA GLU A 80 16.19 -15.12 -7.04
C GLU A 80 15.81 -13.80 -7.71
N LEU A 81 15.48 -12.77 -6.91
CA LEU A 81 15.15 -11.42 -7.40
C LEU A 81 16.39 -10.60 -7.72
N LEU A 82 17.43 -10.75 -6.91
CA LEU A 82 18.67 -10.00 -6.96
C LEU A 82 19.87 -10.94 -6.91
N PRO A 83 20.14 -11.71 -8.00
CA PRO A 83 21.22 -12.71 -8.03
C PRO A 83 22.59 -12.12 -7.77
N GLN A 84 22.83 -10.87 -8.14
CA GLN A 84 24.07 -10.14 -7.90
C GLN A 84 24.33 -9.84 -6.42
N GLU A 85 23.32 -9.97 -5.58
CA GLU A 85 23.42 -9.74 -4.13
C GLU A 85 23.39 -11.05 -3.32
N ALA A 86 24.00 -12.12 -3.83
CA ALA A 86 24.03 -13.44 -3.20
C ALA A 86 24.68 -13.43 -1.80
N SER A 87 25.59 -12.51 -1.54
CA SER A 87 26.25 -12.33 -0.24
C SER A 87 25.46 -11.47 0.75
N HIS A 88 24.32 -10.92 0.34
CA HIS A 88 23.49 -10.11 1.23
C HIS A 88 22.98 -10.94 2.42
N PRO A 89 22.95 -10.40 3.65
CA PRO A 89 22.48 -11.13 4.84
C PRO A 89 21.06 -11.73 4.71
N ARG A 90 20.21 -11.10 3.89
CA ARG A 90 18.83 -11.52 3.64
C ARG A 90 18.64 -12.26 2.32
N ALA A 91 19.71 -12.76 1.69
CA ALA A 91 19.63 -13.44 0.39
C ALA A 91 18.67 -14.63 0.38
N GLN A 92 18.56 -15.35 1.50
CA GLN A 92 17.70 -16.51 1.64
C GLN A 92 16.33 -16.21 2.26
N ASP A 93 16.04 -14.94 2.57
CA ASP A 93 14.75 -14.53 3.12
C ASP A 93 13.67 -14.61 2.04
N ASP A 94 12.45 -14.92 2.48
CA ASP A 94 11.27 -14.92 1.62
C ASP A 94 10.78 -13.49 1.37
N TYR A 95 10.47 -13.24 0.11
CA TYR A 95 9.89 -11.98 -0.37
C TYR A 95 8.65 -12.27 -1.20
N TYR A 96 7.68 -11.40 -1.12
CA TYR A 96 6.67 -11.32 -2.16
C TYR A 96 7.25 -10.58 -3.36
N ARG A 97 7.22 -11.23 -4.50
CA ARG A 97 7.37 -10.60 -5.81
C ARG A 97 5.99 -10.27 -6.33
N ILE A 98 5.75 -9.02 -6.58
CA ILE A 98 4.45 -8.53 -7.04
C ILE A 98 4.61 -8.07 -8.47
N GLU A 99 3.93 -8.74 -9.39
CA GLU A 99 3.90 -8.32 -10.78
C GLU A 99 2.93 -7.17 -10.96
N LEU A 100 3.40 -6.12 -11.61
CA LEU A 100 2.68 -4.86 -11.75
C LEU A 100 2.26 -4.62 -13.19
N GLY A 101 1.12 -3.97 -13.36
CA GLY A 101 0.80 -3.26 -14.58
C GLY A 101 1.63 -1.98 -14.71
N GLU A 102 1.27 -1.17 -15.67
CA GLU A 102 1.91 0.13 -15.90
C GLU A 102 1.77 1.04 -14.66
N LEU A 103 2.87 1.69 -14.30
CA LEU A 103 2.87 2.69 -13.23
C LEU A 103 2.09 3.92 -13.70
N LYS A 104 1.09 4.31 -12.91
CA LYS A 104 0.19 5.42 -13.21
C LYS A 104 0.30 6.50 -12.15
N ARG A 105 0.13 7.73 -12.58
CA ARG A 105 0.13 8.87 -11.66
C ARG A 105 -1.25 9.05 -11.04
N LEU A 106 -1.27 9.36 -9.73
CA LEU A 106 -2.51 9.75 -9.06
C LEU A 106 -3.01 11.11 -9.57
N PRO A 107 -4.34 11.35 -9.55
CA PRO A 107 -4.89 12.65 -9.90
C PRO A 107 -4.41 13.76 -8.96
N HIS A 108 -4.14 13.42 -7.70
CA HIS A 108 -3.62 14.30 -6.66
C HIS A 108 -2.47 13.64 -5.95
N SER A 109 -1.42 14.39 -5.66
CA SER A 109 -0.38 13.96 -4.73
C SER A 109 -0.98 13.85 -3.33
N ILE A 110 -0.75 12.71 -2.67
CA ILE A 110 -1.17 12.50 -1.29
C ILE A 110 0.04 12.76 -0.39
N VAL A 111 0.05 13.89 0.28
CA VAL A 111 1.21 14.31 1.05
C VAL A 111 1.12 13.83 2.50
N SER A 112 2.26 13.49 3.08
CA SER A 112 2.38 13.19 4.50
C SER A 112 2.93 14.41 5.24
N LYS A 113 2.08 15.10 5.97
CA LYS A 113 2.49 16.30 6.73
C LYS A 113 3.07 15.94 8.10
N LYS A 114 2.52 14.92 8.76
CA LYS A 114 2.88 14.55 10.13
C LYS A 114 3.63 13.24 10.22
N TRP A 115 3.31 12.27 9.37
CA TRP A 115 3.84 10.92 9.43
C TRP A 115 4.85 10.70 8.31
N ARG A 116 6.09 10.70 8.63
CA ARG A 116 7.16 10.45 7.68
C ARG A 116 7.64 9.00 7.70
N ARG A 117 7.37 8.29 8.79
CA ARG A 117 7.74 6.88 8.98
C ARG A 117 6.56 5.95 8.72
N ILE A 118 6.06 5.97 7.50
CA ILE A 118 5.01 5.06 7.04
C ILE A 118 5.69 3.88 6.37
N THR A 119 5.34 2.66 6.77
CA THR A 119 5.81 1.43 6.09
C THR A 119 4.73 0.90 5.15
N PHE A 120 3.53 0.70 5.67
CA PHE A 120 2.39 0.24 4.90
C PHE A 120 1.11 0.93 5.35
N ILE A 121 0.22 1.18 4.40
CA ILE A 121 -1.15 1.62 4.67
C ILE A 121 -2.08 0.72 3.87
N ILE A 122 -3.09 0.16 4.53
CA ILE A 122 -4.18 -0.56 3.87
C ILE A 122 -5.35 0.40 3.72
N THR A 123 -5.76 0.64 2.51
CA THR A 123 -6.84 1.59 2.21
C THR A 123 -7.74 1.07 1.07
N THR A 124 -8.56 1.95 0.52
CA THR A 124 -9.47 1.63 -0.57
C THR A 124 -9.17 2.46 -1.80
N TRP A 125 -9.62 1.99 -2.95
CA TRP A 125 -9.53 2.72 -4.19
C TRP A 125 -10.17 4.10 -4.11
N GLU A 126 -11.36 4.19 -3.54
CA GLU A 126 -12.06 5.47 -3.37
C GLU A 126 -11.25 6.46 -2.55
N ARG A 127 -10.67 6.03 -1.42
CA ARG A 127 -9.84 6.89 -0.58
C ARG A 127 -8.56 7.30 -1.28
N LEU A 128 -7.92 6.38 -1.98
CA LEU A 128 -6.71 6.67 -2.74
C LEU A 128 -6.96 7.76 -3.79
N MET A 129 -8.10 7.72 -4.45
CA MET A 129 -8.45 8.70 -5.49
C MET A 129 -8.82 10.08 -4.94
N ARG A 130 -9.30 10.15 -3.71
CA ARG A 130 -9.79 11.39 -3.09
C ARG A 130 -8.82 12.05 -2.12
N ALA A 131 -7.99 11.27 -1.45
CA ALA A 131 -7.12 11.77 -0.40
C ALA A 131 -6.12 12.79 -0.92
N ARG A 132 -5.83 13.78 -0.09
CA ARG A 132 -4.78 14.77 -0.31
C ARG A 132 -3.71 14.70 0.78
N GLU A 133 -4.05 14.11 1.92
CA GLU A 133 -3.13 13.85 3.02
C GLU A 133 -3.15 12.37 3.39
N ALA A 134 -1.99 11.84 3.77
CA ALA A 134 -1.84 10.42 4.08
C ALA A 134 -2.77 9.95 5.21
N GLN A 135 -3.02 10.78 6.21
CA GLN A 135 -3.92 10.41 7.30
C GLN A 135 -5.37 10.16 6.86
N GLU A 136 -5.80 10.72 5.74
CA GLU A 136 -7.14 10.48 5.19
C GLU A 136 -7.32 9.06 4.68
N LEU A 137 -6.22 8.35 4.44
CA LEU A 137 -6.23 6.94 4.05
C LEU A 137 -6.50 5.99 5.23
N LEU A 138 -6.36 6.47 6.46
CA LEU A 138 -6.36 5.66 7.68
C LEU A 138 -7.73 5.58 8.38
N HIS A 139 -8.79 6.02 7.77
CA HIS A 139 -10.10 6.02 8.37
C HIS A 139 -10.77 4.64 8.28
N GLY A 140 -10.51 3.82 9.29
CA GLY A 140 -11.25 2.60 9.55
C GLY A 140 -10.94 1.43 8.62
N ASP A 141 -11.11 0.24 9.14
CA ASP A 141 -11.17 -0.95 8.31
C ASP A 141 -12.49 -0.95 7.54
N ILE A 142 -12.45 -1.24 6.25
CA ILE A 142 -13.66 -1.31 5.41
C ILE A 142 -14.69 -2.26 6.01
N TRP A 143 -14.23 -3.36 6.59
CA TRP A 143 -15.09 -4.33 7.24
C TRP A 143 -15.79 -3.74 8.46
N GLU A 144 -15.08 -2.95 9.25
CA GLU A 144 -15.65 -2.26 10.40
C GLU A 144 -16.67 -1.21 9.97
N GLU A 145 -16.36 -0.42 8.94
CA GLU A 145 -17.32 0.54 8.39
C GLU A 145 -18.56 -0.12 7.81
N ARG A 146 -18.38 -1.20 7.05
CA ARG A 146 -19.49 -1.98 6.49
C ARG A 146 -20.33 -2.61 7.59
N LEU A 147 -19.67 -3.22 8.56
CA LEU A 147 -20.34 -3.82 9.70
C LEU A 147 -21.09 -2.76 10.50
N TYR A 148 -20.46 -1.64 10.77
CA TYR A 148 -21.07 -0.53 11.51
C TYR A 148 -22.28 0.04 10.78
N ARG A 149 -22.20 0.24 9.46
CA ARG A 149 -23.33 0.68 8.64
C ARG A 149 -24.46 -0.35 8.62
N ALA A 150 -24.12 -1.64 8.51
CA ALA A 150 -25.10 -2.70 8.54
C ALA A 150 -25.80 -2.78 9.91
N LEU A 151 -25.04 -2.70 11.00
CA LEU A 151 -25.57 -2.70 12.36
C LEU A 151 -26.47 -1.48 12.63
N ARG A 152 -26.10 -0.31 12.12
CA ARG A 152 -26.95 0.89 12.21
C ARG A 152 -28.28 0.71 11.47
N LYS A 153 -28.26 0.15 10.27
CA LYS A 153 -29.47 -0.13 9.50
C LYS A 153 -30.38 -1.13 10.20
N MET A 154 -29.81 -2.04 10.98
CA MET A 154 -30.56 -3.03 11.77
C MET A 154 -31.00 -2.50 13.14
N GLY A 155 -30.72 -1.25 13.47
CA GLY A 155 -31.05 -0.64 14.77
C GLY A 155 -30.21 -1.12 15.93
N VAL A 156 -29.12 -1.82 15.68
CA VAL A 156 -28.18 -2.23 16.71
C VAL A 156 -27.11 -1.14 16.84
N VAL A 157 -27.17 -0.40 17.96
CA VAL A 157 -26.12 0.55 18.31
C VAL A 157 -25.00 -0.24 18.99
N ALA A 158 -23.89 -0.44 18.30
CA ALA A 158 -22.70 -0.97 18.92
C ALA A 158 -22.11 0.14 19.83
N GLU A 159 -22.35 0.02 21.14
CA GLU A 159 -21.60 0.77 22.13
C GLU A 159 -20.19 0.19 22.22
N GLY A 160 -19.29 0.74 21.44
CA GLY A 160 -17.88 0.42 21.51
C GLY A 160 -17.10 1.49 20.76
N ARG A 161 -16.24 2.20 21.45
CA ARG A 161 -15.17 2.95 20.78
C ARG A 161 -14.32 1.92 20.03
N VAL A 162 -14.55 1.84 18.74
CA VAL A 162 -13.61 1.15 17.87
C VAL A 162 -12.30 1.94 17.96
N ASN A 163 -11.27 1.26 18.44
CA ASN A 163 -9.95 1.88 18.52
C ASN A 163 -9.37 1.95 17.10
N TRP A 164 -9.54 3.07 16.45
CA TRP A 164 -9.14 3.31 15.07
C TRP A 164 -7.61 3.32 14.87
N GLU A 165 -6.86 3.35 15.98
CA GLU A 165 -5.39 3.41 15.95
C GLU A 165 -4.73 2.10 15.48
N ALA A 166 -5.48 1.00 15.48
CA ALA A 166 -4.91 -0.33 15.19
C ALA A 166 -5.09 -0.82 13.76
N SER A 167 -5.83 -0.11 12.92
CA SER A 167 -6.31 -0.71 11.67
C SER A 167 -5.79 -0.05 10.41
N GLY A 168 -4.56 -0.05 10.12
CA GLY A 168 -4.17 0.32 8.77
C GLY A 168 -2.81 0.98 8.56
N ALA A 169 -2.14 1.39 9.59
CA ALA A 169 -0.77 1.87 9.47
C ALA A 169 0.13 1.17 10.47
N GLU A 170 1.13 0.48 9.99
CA GLU A 170 2.26 0.12 10.82
C GLU A 170 3.26 1.26 10.78
N VAL A 171 3.30 2.02 11.86
CA VAL A 171 4.33 3.03 12.10
C VAL A 171 5.44 2.37 12.90
N TRP A 172 6.63 2.36 12.37
CA TRP A 172 7.81 1.84 13.03
C TRP A 172 8.63 2.99 13.61
N ASP A 173 9.00 2.85 14.87
CA ASP A 173 10.01 3.69 15.52
C ASP A 173 11.41 3.45 14.94
#